data_8cddd238bab80ffa29e9d05e6dc7da63
#
_entry.id   8cddd238bab80ffa29e9d05e6dc7da63
#
_cell.length_a   1.000
_cell.length_b   1.000
_cell.length_c   1.000
_cell.angle_alpha   90.00
_cell.angle_beta   90.00
_cell.angle_gamma   90.00
#
_symmetry.space_group_name_H-M   'P 1'
#
loop_
_entity.id
_entity.type
_entity.pdbx_description
1 polymer ?
#
loop_
_entity_poly.entity_id
_entity_poly.type
_entity_poly.pdbx_seq_one_letter_code
_entity_poly.pdbx_strand_id
1 'polypeptide(L)'
;MSFPCIKINLKKIADNAKLINGRCNQSGISVVGVTKSILADITIVKVLKKSGIKVFGDSRLLNLVKLRNYFGYGQELLLLRTPMLSECESLVKICDTSMQTELETIKFISQICSRKKITHNIIIMVEIDDKREGIYPKEVLAFFNEVYVNYKNIKVTGLGTNARCLSRKKPTLKSIEYLIKIRDKINEMYNYKIPVISGGNSSLWKYIEAGTIPKEVNQVRIGEAIFIGNETSHYEKIAGAHEDSFKLEAEVIEVKEKNGKIYKAIIALGLQDVSYKHIKIENPFYEIIGQSSDHTVLGLKKQYYNSNITDISGNLEMELKVGSIVKFKLDYFGLLSCMTSPFITKKYVEN
;
A
#
# COMPACT_ATOMS: atom_id res chain seq x y z
N MET A 1 -25.42 -15.33 -1.58
CA MET A 1 -24.20 -14.49 -1.47
C MET A 1 -23.70 -14.59 -0.05
N SER A 2 -22.38 -14.80 0.18
CA SER A 2 -21.88 -14.83 1.55
C SER A 2 -21.39 -13.43 1.97
N PHE A 3 -21.79 -13.01 3.15
CA PHE A 3 -21.28 -11.83 3.84
C PHE A 3 -20.47 -12.30 5.07
N PRO A 4 -19.51 -11.49 5.54
CA PRO A 4 -19.09 -10.20 4.99
C PRO A 4 -18.38 -10.34 3.64
N CYS A 5 -18.46 -9.30 2.80
CA CYS A 5 -17.75 -9.28 1.54
C CYS A 5 -17.14 -7.90 1.24
N ILE A 6 -16.00 -7.90 0.52
CA ILE A 6 -15.40 -6.69 -0.02
C ILE A 6 -15.68 -6.61 -1.52
N LYS A 7 -16.38 -5.54 -1.93
CA LYS A 7 -16.58 -5.20 -3.34
C LYS A 7 -15.36 -4.47 -3.87
N ILE A 8 -14.81 -4.95 -4.96
CA ILE A 8 -13.58 -4.49 -5.59
C ILE A 8 -13.93 -3.97 -6.99
N ASN A 9 -13.93 -2.65 -7.16
CA ASN A 9 -14.25 -2.02 -8.44
C ASN A 9 -12.99 -1.92 -9.30
N LEU A 10 -12.85 -2.85 -10.27
CA LEU A 10 -11.67 -2.95 -11.12
C LEU A 10 -11.51 -1.73 -12.04
N LYS A 11 -12.62 -1.15 -12.51
CA LYS A 11 -12.59 0.05 -13.35
C LYS A 11 -12.05 1.25 -12.58
N LYS A 12 -12.54 1.50 -11.36
CA LYS A 12 -12.04 2.60 -10.50
C LYS A 12 -10.56 2.44 -10.16
N ILE A 13 -10.11 1.20 -9.91
CA ILE A 13 -8.68 0.89 -9.70
C ILE A 13 -7.88 1.20 -10.97
N ALA A 14 -8.39 0.83 -12.15
CA ALA A 14 -7.73 1.13 -13.42
C ALA A 14 -7.63 2.64 -13.66
N ASP A 15 -8.70 3.38 -13.40
CA ASP A 15 -8.74 4.84 -13.58
C ASP A 15 -7.72 5.53 -12.63
N ASN A 16 -7.70 5.15 -11.35
CA ASN A 16 -6.70 5.65 -10.39
C ASN A 16 -5.27 5.31 -10.82
N ALA A 17 -5.03 4.06 -11.22
CA ALA A 17 -3.71 3.62 -11.66
C ALA A 17 -3.23 4.39 -12.89
N LYS A 18 -4.10 4.62 -13.88
CA LYS A 18 -3.78 5.41 -15.09
C LYS A 18 -3.49 6.87 -14.73
N LEU A 19 -4.32 7.49 -13.88
CA LEU A 19 -4.14 8.86 -13.42
C LEU A 19 -2.76 9.03 -12.76
N ILE A 20 -2.47 8.18 -11.77
CA ILE A 20 -1.24 8.27 -10.97
C ILE A 20 -0.01 7.95 -11.83
N ASN A 21 -0.05 6.86 -12.59
CA ASN A 21 1.06 6.49 -13.48
C ASN A 21 1.31 7.54 -14.57
N GLY A 22 0.24 8.11 -15.14
CA GLY A 22 0.33 9.18 -16.13
C GLY A 22 1.03 10.44 -15.59
N ARG A 23 0.63 10.90 -14.40
CA ARG A 23 1.26 12.06 -13.74
C ARG A 23 2.72 11.81 -13.39
N CYS A 24 3.05 10.64 -12.84
CA CYS A 24 4.42 10.27 -12.54
C CYS A 24 5.27 10.22 -13.83
N ASN A 25 4.77 9.60 -14.90
CA ASN A 25 5.48 9.50 -16.17
C ASN A 25 5.75 10.87 -16.82
N GLN A 26 4.83 11.83 -16.71
CA GLN A 26 5.04 13.22 -17.15
C GLN A 26 6.24 13.89 -16.48
N SER A 27 6.53 13.48 -15.24
CA SER A 27 7.70 13.93 -14.47
C SER A 27 8.94 13.04 -14.65
N GLY A 28 8.93 12.06 -15.58
CA GLY A 28 10.01 11.11 -15.76
C GLY A 28 10.14 10.05 -14.66
N ILE A 29 9.09 9.87 -13.85
CA ILE A 29 9.10 8.99 -12.69
C ILE A 29 8.36 7.69 -13.00
N SER A 30 9.01 6.55 -12.81
CA SER A 30 8.38 5.23 -12.89
C SER A 30 7.68 4.87 -11.57
N VAL A 31 6.50 4.24 -11.69
CA VAL A 31 5.74 3.78 -10.53
C VAL A 31 6.00 2.30 -10.29
N VAL A 32 6.48 1.97 -9.09
CA VAL A 32 6.41 0.62 -8.56
C VAL A 32 5.05 0.43 -7.90
N GLY A 33 4.21 -0.42 -8.47
CA GLY A 33 2.89 -0.75 -7.92
C GLY A 33 3.02 -1.61 -6.67
N VAL A 34 2.66 -1.07 -5.50
CA VAL A 34 2.80 -1.76 -4.21
C VAL A 34 1.60 -2.63 -3.93
N THR A 35 1.80 -3.96 -3.86
CA THR A 35 0.73 -4.97 -3.84
C THR A 35 0.39 -5.51 -2.46
N LYS A 36 1.06 -5.07 -1.40
CA LYS A 36 0.95 -5.67 -0.05
C LYS A 36 -0.47 -5.59 0.54
N SER A 37 -1.18 -4.47 0.37
CA SER A 37 -2.53 -4.30 0.92
C SER A 37 -3.61 -5.10 0.20
N ILE A 38 -3.31 -5.60 -0.99
CA ILE A 38 -4.20 -6.44 -1.79
C ILE A 38 -3.72 -7.89 -1.87
N LEU A 39 -2.75 -8.31 -1.04
CA LEU A 39 -2.17 -9.67 -1.02
C LEU A 39 -1.70 -10.14 -2.41
N ALA A 40 -1.15 -9.26 -3.22
CA ALA A 40 -0.79 -9.55 -4.61
C ALA A 40 -1.91 -10.27 -5.37
N ASP A 41 -3.14 -9.77 -5.24
CA ASP A 41 -4.29 -10.31 -5.95
C ASP A 41 -4.09 -10.22 -7.46
N ILE A 42 -4.11 -11.37 -8.14
CA ILE A 42 -3.76 -11.46 -9.56
C ILE A 42 -4.72 -10.68 -10.45
N THR A 43 -6.02 -10.66 -10.10
CA THR A 43 -7.03 -9.93 -10.87
C THR A 43 -6.75 -8.43 -10.82
N ILE A 44 -6.46 -7.90 -9.63
CA ILE A 44 -6.12 -6.49 -9.46
C ILE A 44 -4.77 -6.18 -10.13
N VAL A 45 -3.75 -7.01 -9.95
CA VAL A 45 -2.42 -6.77 -10.55
C VAL A 45 -2.48 -6.78 -12.08
N LYS A 46 -3.31 -7.62 -12.70
CA LYS A 46 -3.60 -7.55 -14.15
C LYS A 46 -4.11 -6.17 -14.57
N VAL A 47 -5.01 -5.60 -13.79
CA VAL A 47 -5.56 -4.26 -14.04
C VAL A 47 -4.47 -3.20 -13.92
N LEU A 48 -3.63 -3.26 -12.89
CA LEU A 48 -2.50 -2.34 -12.73
C LEU A 48 -1.52 -2.43 -13.91
N LYS A 49 -1.19 -3.66 -14.34
CA LYS A 49 -0.30 -3.88 -15.50
C LYS A 49 -0.89 -3.30 -16.79
N LYS A 50 -2.18 -3.53 -17.05
CA LYS A 50 -2.91 -2.93 -18.18
C LYS A 50 -2.98 -1.40 -18.10
N SER A 51 -2.90 -0.83 -16.91
CA SER A 51 -2.86 0.63 -16.68
C SER A 51 -1.44 1.24 -16.80
N GLY A 52 -0.45 0.45 -17.27
CA GLY A 52 0.89 0.92 -17.57
C GLY A 52 1.91 0.78 -16.45
N ILE A 53 1.56 0.19 -15.31
CA ILE A 53 2.51 -0.10 -14.22
C ILE A 53 3.33 -1.34 -14.62
N LYS A 54 4.66 -1.17 -14.70
CA LYS A 54 5.57 -2.20 -15.21
C LYS A 54 6.29 -2.98 -14.11
N VAL A 55 6.51 -2.37 -12.95
CA VAL A 55 7.23 -2.97 -11.82
C VAL A 55 6.27 -3.15 -10.67
N PHE A 56 6.30 -4.31 -10.01
CA PHE A 56 5.51 -4.55 -8.80
C PHE A 56 6.40 -4.79 -7.60
N GLY A 57 6.02 -4.20 -6.48
CA GLY A 57 6.74 -4.32 -5.22
C GLY A 57 5.86 -4.82 -4.09
N ASP A 58 6.41 -5.68 -3.25
CA ASP A 58 5.73 -6.16 -2.05
C ASP A 58 6.70 -6.31 -0.87
N SER A 59 6.18 -6.19 0.35
CA SER A 59 6.96 -6.44 1.57
C SER A 59 6.97 -7.91 2.00
N ARG A 60 6.17 -8.76 1.38
CA ARG A 60 6.11 -10.19 1.65
C ARG A 60 6.60 -10.99 0.45
N LEU A 61 7.64 -11.79 0.68
CA LEU A 61 8.21 -12.61 -0.39
C LEU A 61 7.19 -13.59 -0.98
N LEU A 62 6.29 -14.15 -0.16
CA LEU A 62 5.22 -15.04 -0.62
C LEU A 62 4.29 -14.38 -1.64
N ASN A 63 4.01 -13.08 -1.50
CA ASN A 63 3.24 -12.33 -2.49
C ASN A 63 4.00 -12.22 -3.82
N LEU A 64 5.32 -11.99 -3.75
CA LEU A 64 6.17 -11.92 -4.95
C LEU A 64 6.33 -13.30 -5.62
N VAL A 65 6.38 -14.38 -4.83
CA VAL A 65 6.31 -15.76 -5.35
C VAL A 65 5.03 -15.97 -6.16
N LYS A 66 3.88 -15.55 -5.63
CA LYS A 66 2.59 -15.63 -6.32
C LYS A 66 2.61 -14.85 -7.64
N LEU A 67 3.18 -13.64 -7.66
CA LEU A 67 3.31 -12.84 -8.88
C LEU A 67 4.28 -13.49 -9.89
N ARG A 68 5.42 -14.00 -9.42
CA ARG A 68 6.42 -14.68 -10.27
C ARG A 68 5.83 -15.91 -10.92
N ASN A 69 5.12 -16.73 -10.15
CA ASN A 69 4.49 -17.94 -10.68
C ASN A 69 3.43 -17.64 -11.74
N TYR A 70 2.73 -16.49 -11.61
CA TYR A 70 1.67 -16.13 -12.55
C TYR A 70 2.21 -15.41 -13.79
N PHE A 71 3.10 -14.41 -13.62
CA PHE A 71 3.56 -13.54 -14.70
C PHE A 71 4.89 -13.98 -15.34
N GLY A 72 5.58 -14.94 -14.74
CA GLY A 72 6.90 -15.39 -15.22
C GLY A 72 8.02 -14.37 -15.00
N TYR A 73 9.19 -14.64 -15.57
CA TYR A 73 10.40 -13.83 -15.39
C TYR A 73 10.41 -12.53 -16.23
N GLY A 74 9.48 -12.35 -17.13
CA GLY A 74 9.30 -11.09 -17.85
C GLY A 74 8.66 -9.97 -17.02
N GLN A 75 8.25 -10.27 -15.77
CA GLN A 75 7.71 -9.28 -14.84
C GLN A 75 8.76 -8.87 -13.83
N GLU A 76 9.12 -7.58 -13.79
CA GLU A 76 10.03 -7.05 -12.78
C GLU A 76 9.39 -7.00 -11.39
N LEU A 77 10.07 -7.56 -10.39
CA LEU A 77 9.62 -7.68 -9.01
C LEU A 77 10.64 -7.12 -8.02
N LEU A 78 10.17 -6.30 -7.09
CA LEU A 78 10.97 -5.63 -6.07
C LEU A 78 10.52 -6.03 -4.65
N LEU A 79 11.42 -6.59 -3.84
CA LEU A 79 11.15 -6.76 -2.41
C LEU A 79 11.36 -5.42 -1.69
N LEU A 80 10.32 -4.92 -1.01
CA LEU A 80 10.27 -3.58 -0.39
C LEU A 80 10.81 -3.51 1.04
N ARG A 81 11.66 -4.45 1.44
CA ARG A 81 12.35 -4.49 2.73
C ARG A 81 13.61 -5.33 2.64
N THR A 82 14.46 -5.23 3.64
CA THR A 82 15.53 -6.21 3.87
C THR A 82 14.89 -7.59 4.11
N PRO A 83 15.28 -8.64 3.38
CA PRO A 83 14.76 -9.99 3.58
C PRO A 83 15.24 -10.59 4.91
N MET A 84 14.49 -11.53 5.43
CA MET A 84 15.00 -12.44 6.46
C MET A 84 16.08 -13.35 5.85
N LEU A 85 17.08 -13.77 6.63
CA LEU A 85 18.12 -14.68 6.13
C LEU A 85 17.51 -15.98 5.57
N SER A 86 16.46 -16.50 6.20
CA SER A 86 15.70 -17.65 5.74
C SER A 86 14.98 -17.46 4.40
N GLU A 87 14.77 -16.24 3.96
CA GLU A 87 14.13 -15.92 2.67
C GLU A 87 15.14 -15.79 1.52
N CYS A 88 16.44 -15.60 1.80
CA CYS A 88 17.43 -15.18 0.80
C CYS A 88 17.59 -16.17 -0.37
N GLU A 89 17.52 -17.50 -0.11
CA GLU A 89 17.54 -18.49 -1.18
C GLU A 89 16.36 -18.36 -2.17
N SER A 90 15.17 -18.05 -1.66
CA SER A 90 13.99 -17.79 -2.48
C SER A 90 14.03 -16.40 -3.13
N LEU A 91 14.52 -15.39 -2.39
CA LEU A 91 14.65 -14.02 -2.88
C LEU A 91 15.38 -13.96 -4.23
N VAL A 92 16.57 -14.53 -4.31
CA VAL A 92 17.41 -14.46 -5.52
C VAL A 92 16.83 -15.19 -6.73
N LYS A 93 15.85 -16.07 -6.50
CA LYS A 93 15.10 -16.74 -7.58
C LYS A 93 13.88 -15.96 -8.01
N ILE A 94 13.26 -15.22 -7.09
CA ILE A 94 11.95 -14.63 -7.28
C ILE A 94 12.03 -13.16 -7.65
N CYS A 95 12.93 -12.41 -7.00
CA CYS A 95 12.98 -10.95 -7.14
C CYS A 95 14.15 -10.52 -8.01
N ASP A 96 13.91 -9.53 -8.86
CA ASP A 96 14.94 -8.89 -9.67
C ASP A 96 15.77 -7.91 -8.84
N THR A 97 15.14 -7.30 -7.82
CA THR A 97 15.74 -6.29 -6.94
C THR A 97 15.19 -6.43 -5.52
N SER A 98 16.01 -6.09 -4.51
CA SER A 98 15.55 -5.97 -3.13
C SER A 98 16.07 -4.69 -2.47
N MET A 99 15.29 -4.14 -1.53
CA MET A 99 15.73 -3.05 -0.66
C MET A 99 16.57 -3.61 0.48
N GLN A 100 17.69 -2.93 0.81
CA GLN A 100 18.69 -3.42 1.76
C GLN A 100 19.14 -2.33 2.72
N THR A 101 19.39 -2.78 3.97
CA THR A 101 19.89 -1.93 5.07
C THR A 101 20.96 -2.62 5.92
N GLU A 102 21.23 -3.93 5.68
CA GLU A 102 22.07 -4.75 6.54
C GLU A 102 23.17 -5.47 5.75
N LEU A 103 24.43 -5.24 6.13
CA LEU A 103 25.60 -5.87 5.49
C LEU A 103 25.59 -7.40 5.64
N GLU A 104 25.15 -7.92 6.79
CA GLU A 104 25.10 -9.36 7.02
C GLU A 104 24.11 -10.05 6.05
N THR A 105 22.96 -9.43 5.79
CA THR A 105 22.02 -9.92 4.81
C THR A 105 22.58 -9.87 3.39
N ILE A 106 23.25 -8.77 3.03
CA ILE A 106 23.89 -8.61 1.70
C ILE A 106 24.99 -9.65 1.51
N LYS A 107 25.83 -9.88 2.51
CA LYS A 107 26.87 -10.91 2.53
C LYS A 107 26.27 -12.29 2.25
N PHE A 108 25.17 -12.63 2.95
CA PHE A 108 24.50 -13.92 2.77
C PHE A 108 23.90 -14.05 1.36
N ILE A 109 23.26 -13.02 0.83
CA ILE A 109 22.77 -12.97 -0.55
C ILE A 109 23.93 -13.15 -1.54
N SER A 110 25.06 -12.45 -1.33
CA SER A 110 26.25 -12.56 -2.18
C SER A 110 26.82 -13.98 -2.22
N GLN A 111 26.87 -14.70 -1.09
CA GLN A 111 27.28 -16.10 -1.03
C GLN A 111 26.36 -17.00 -1.86
N ILE A 112 25.04 -16.80 -1.78
CA ILE A 112 24.06 -17.53 -2.60
C ILE A 112 24.26 -17.23 -4.07
N CYS A 113 24.41 -15.95 -4.42
CA CYS A 113 24.64 -15.52 -5.80
C CYS A 113 25.91 -16.11 -6.40
N SER A 114 26.99 -16.17 -5.59
CA SER A 114 28.26 -16.78 -6.00
C SER A 114 28.09 -18.26 -6.31
N ARG A 115 27.44 -19.02 -5.43
CA ARG A 115 27.16 -20.46 -5.65
C ARG A 115 26.32 -20.71 -6.88
N LYS A 116 25.39 -19.78 -7.18
CA LYS A 116 24.45 -19.90 -8.33
C LYS A 116 25.00 -19.24 -9.61
N LYS A 117 26.14 -18.56 -9.54
CA LYS A 117 26.73 -17.79 -10.65
C LYS A 117 25.77 -16.74 -11.22
N ILE A 118 25.05 -16.04 -10.35
CA ILE A 118 24.12 -14.95 -10.69
C ILE A 118 24.49 -13.66 -9.98
N THR A 119 23.90 -12.57 -10.42
CA THR A 119 23.99 -11.25 -9.77
C THR A 119 22.61 -10.86 -9.25
N HIS A 120 22.58 -10.20 -8.08
CA HIS A 120 21.35 -9.65 -7.53
C HIS A 120 21.41 -8.12 -7.41
N ASN A 121 20.35 -7.43 -7.83
CA ASN A 121 20.27 -5.98 -7.72
C ASN A 121 19.74 -5.55 -6.36
N ILE A 122 20.32 -4.48 -5.81
CA ILE A 122 19.84 -3.89 -4.56
C ILE A 122 19.62 -2.39 -4.67
N ILE A 123 18.65 -1.89 -3.88
CA ILE A 123 18.47 -0.48 -3.56
C ILE A 123 18.85 -0.30 -2.08
N ILE A 124 19.87 0.50 -1.81
CA ILE A 124 20.24 0.84 -0.44
C ILE A 124 19.23 1.85 0.10
N MET A 125 18.60 1.53 1.24
CA MET A 125 17.67 2.44 1.90
C MET A 125 18.40 3.37 2.86
N VAL A 126 18.10 4.66 2.74
CA VAL A 126 18.70 5.72 3.56
C VAL A 126 17.64 6.26 4.51
N GLU A 127 17.96 6.26 5.82
CA GLU A 127 17.07 6.78 6.85
C GLU A 127 17.20 8.31 6.93
N ILE A 128 16.17 9.00 6.46
CA ILE A 128 16.14 10.46 6.49
C ILE A 128 14.96 10.98 7.30
N ASP A 129 13.77 10.45 7.09
CA ASP A 129 12.52 11.03 7.63
C ASP A 129 11.61 10.04 8.35
N ASP A 130 11.69 8.74 8.09
CA ASP A 130 10.68 7.77 8.55
C ASP A 130 10.96 7.17 9.92
N LYS A 131 12.24 7.15 10.36
CA LYS A 131 12.70 6.55 11.63
C LYS A 131 12.29 5.09 11.79
N ARG A 132 12.26 4.34 10.71
CA ARG A 132 11.85 2.94 10.68
C ARG A 132 12.98 2.01 10.28
N GLU A 133 13.44 2.11 9.05
CA GLU A 133 14.58 1.38 8.51
C GLU A 133 15.43 2.30 7.63
N GLY A 134 16.67 1.92 7.43
CA GLY A 134 17.58 2.66 6.58
C GLY A 134 18.94 2.88 7.25
N ILE A 135 19.95 3.16 6.43
CA ILE A 135 21.29 3.49 6.87
C ILE A 135 21.34 4.99 7.11
N TYR A 136 21.92 5.42 8.21
CA TYR A 136 22.07 6.85 8.47
C TYR A 136 22.91 7.51 7.37
N PRO A 137 22.53 8.70 6.90
CA PRO A 137 23.17 9.37 5.77
C PRO A 137 24.71 9.44 5.85
N LYS A 138 25.25 9.66 7.05
CA LYS A 138 26.70 9.72 7.30
C LYS A 138 27.44 8.39 7.09
N GLU A 139 26.72 7.27 7.15
CA GLU A 139 27.26 5.91 7.08
C GLU A 139 27.11 5.30 5.66
N VAL A 140 26.29 5.91 4.78
CA VAL A 140 25.99 5.34 3.45
C VAL A 140 27.23 5.15 2.60
N LEU A 141 28.20 6.06 2.64
CA LEU A 141 29.43 5.95 1.85
C LEU A 141 30.28 4.75 2.29
N ALA A 142 30.45 4.56 3.60
CA ALA A 142 31.17 3.40 4.14
C ALA A 142 30.44 2.09 3.84
N PHE A 143 29.11 2.09 3.98
CA PHE A 143 28.27 0.96 3.64
C PHE A 143 28.37 0.59 2.14
N PHE A 144 28.29 1.59 1.27
CA PHE A 144 28.45 1.38 -0.17
C PHE A 144 29.84 0.81 -0.49
N ASN A 145 30.90 1.38 0.09
CA ASN A 145 32.26 0.90 -0.09
C ASN A 145 32.41 -0.57 0.27
N GLU A 146 31.88 -0.97 1.43
CA GLU A 146 31.90 -2.37 1.87
C GLU A 146 31.23 -3.29 0.85
N VAL A 147 30.04 -2.89 0.35
CA VAL A 147 29.32 -3.67 -0.67
C VAL A 147 30.11 -3.73 -1.99
N TYR A 148 30.63 -2.59 -2.44
CA TYR A 148 31.32 -2.46 -3.70
C TYR A 148 32.63 -3.26 -3.76
N VAL A 149 33.39 -3.25 -2.66
CA VAL A 149 34.65 -3.95 -2.59
C VAL A 149 34.48 -5.45 -2.40
N ASN A 150 33.60 -5.86 -1.49
CA ASN A 150 33.57 -7.24 -0.99
C ASN A 150 32.51 -8.15 -1.63
N TYR A 151 31.44 -7.58 -2.25
CA TYR A 151 30.32 -8.39 -2.72
C TYR A 151 30.06 -8.21 -4.23
N LYS A 152 30.98 -8.73 -5.07
CA LYS A 152 30.99 -8.54 -6.54
C LYS A 152 29.74 -9.05 -7.26
N ASN A 153 28.99 -9.97 -6.63
CA ASN A 153 27.72 -10.48 -7.16
C ASN A 153 26.51 -9.63 -6.74
N ILE A 154 26.76 -8.52 -6.06
CA ILE A 154 25.72 -7.55 -5.68
C ILE A 154 25.87 -6.28 -6.49
N LYS A 155 24.83 -5.86 -7.16
CA LYS A 155 24.83 -4.61 -7.92
C LYS A 155 23.96 -3.58 -7.23
N VAL A 156 24.55 -2.48 -6.77
CA VAL A 156 23.79 -1.35 -6.23
C VAL A 156 23.17 -0.57 -7.37
N THR A 157 21.89 -0.73 -7.60
CA THR A 157 21.14 -0.07 -8.67
C THR A 157 20.40 1.17 -8.23
N GLY A 158 20.29 1.41 -6.92
CA GLY A 158 19.55 2.58 -6.44
C GLY A 158 19.87 2.97 -5.02
N LEU A 159 19.55 4.22 -4.71
CA LEU A 159 19.31 4.69 -3.35
C LEU A 159 17.82 4.97 -3.17
N GLY A 160 17.30 4.68 -1.99
CA GLY A 160 15.90 4.93 -1.66
C GLY A 160 15.73 5.52 -0.27
N THR A 161 14.58 6.17 -0.04
CA THR A 161 14.16 6.63 1.28
C THR A 161 12.66 6.45 1.46
N ASN A 162 12.18 6.61 2.68
CA ASN A 162 10.77 6.62 3.02
C ASN A 162 10.41 7.82 3.89
N ALA A 163 9.12 8.14 3.93
CA ALA A 163 8.51 9.05 4.88
C ALA A 163 7.05 8.64 5.15
N ARG A 164 6.50 9.01 6.30
CA ARG A 164 5.07 8.80 6.65
C ARG A 164 4.62 7.33 6.75
N CYS A 165 5.53 6.38 6.89
CA CYS A 165 5.15 5.00 7.18
C CYS A 165 5.04 4.73 8.68
N LEU A 166 6.04 5.17 9.46
CA LEU A 166 6.06 5.08 10.92
C LEU A 166 6.00 6.48 11.54
N SER A 167 6.90 7.37 11.14
CA SER A 167 6.91 8.74 11.64
C SER A 167 5.76 9.56 11.06
N ARG A 168 5.32 10.59 11.82
CA ARG A 168 4.36 11.59 11.32
C ARG A 168 5.03 12.67 10.47
N LYS A 169 6.35 12.62 10.33
CA LYS A 169 7.12 13.60 9.57
C LYS A 169 6.82 13.46 8.09
N LYS A 170 6.47 14.58 7.46
CA LYS A 170 6.23 14.65 6.01
C LYS A 170 7.58 14.68 5.28
N PRO A 171 7.67 14.12 4.06
CA PRO A 171 8.87 14.29 3.24
C PRO A 171 9.09 15.77 2.93
N THR A 172 10.35 16.16 2.77
CA THR A 172 10.72 17.51 2.33
C THR A 172 11.59 17.43 1.08
N LEU A 173 11.58 18.48 0.25
CA LEU A 173 12.48 18.56 -0.90
C LEU A 173 13.95 18.48 -0.45
N LYS A 174 14.30 19.09 0.69
CA LYS A 174 15.65 19.03 1.27
C LYS A 174 16.10 17.59 1.58
N SER A 175 15.17 16.74 2.06
CA SER A 175 15.46 15.32 2.32
C SER A 175 15.77 14.58 1.02
N ILE A 176 15.02 14.87 -0.04
CA ILE A 176 15.24 14.28 -1.37
C ILE A 176 16.54 14.78 -1.99
N GLU A 177 16.81 16.08 -1.94
CA GLU A 177 18.08 16.67 -2.40
C GLU A 177 19.28 16.08 -1.67
N TYR A 178 19.13 15.79 -0.38
CA TYR A 178 20.18 15.15 0.41
C TYR A 178 20.48 13.72 -0.08
N LEU A 179 19.43 12.94 -0.37
CA LEU A 179 19.59 11.61 -0.98
C LEU A 179 20.31 11.68 -2.33
N ILE A 180 19.96 12.66 -3.16
CA ILE A 180 20.60 12.90 -4.46
C ILE A 180 22.08 13.23 -4.30
N LYS A 181 22.43 14.12 -3.37
CA LYS A 181 23.83 14.47 -3.06
C LYS A 181 24.66 13.26 -2.62
N ILE A 182 24.09 12.35 -1.83
CA ILE A 182 24.76 11.11 -1.44
C ILE A 182 25.03 10.24 -2.67
N ARG A 183 24.02 10.06 -3.56
CA ARG A 183 24.17 9.32 -4.82
C ARG A 183 25.29 9.92 -5.68
N ASP A 184 25.31 11.24 -5.85
CA ASP A 184 26.27 11.93 -6.70
C ASP A 184 27.70 11.78 -6.15
N LYS A 185 27.86 11.88 -4.83
CA LYS A 185 29.13 11.64 -4.16
C LYS A 185 29.64 10.21 -4.37
N ILE A 186 28.76 9.19 -4.29
CA ILE A 186 29.13 7.81 -4.60
C ILE A 186 29.56 7.69 -6.05
N ASN A 187 28.78 8.24 -6.99
CA ASN A 187 29.09 8.16 -8.41
C ASN A 187 30.46 8.76 -8.74
N GLU A 188 30.78 9.91 -8.16
CA GLU A 188 32.06 10.59 -8.33
C GLU A 188 33.22 9.81 -7.72
N MET A 189 33.11 9.44 -6.44
CA MET A 189 34.21 8.79 -5.68
C MET A 189 34.60 7.42 -6.22
N TYR A 190 33.64 6.66 -6.76
CA TYR A 190 33.85 5.27 -7.19
C TYR A 190 33.80 5.09 -8.70
N ASN A 191 33.64 6.18 -9.47
CA ASN A 191 33.35 6.11 -10.90
C ASN A 191 32.23 5.07 -11.19
N TYR A 192 31.18 5.11 -10.37
CA TYR A 192 30.08 4.17 -10.37
C TYR A 192 28.79 4.89 -10.73
N LYS A 193 27.89 4.24 -11.49
CA LYS A 193 26.62 4.84 -11.87
C LYS A 193 25.47 4.17 -11.11
N ILE A 194 24.89 4.90 -10.15
CA ILE A 194 23.63 4.51 -9.51
C ILE A 194 22.48 5.12 -10.29
N PRO A 195 21.70 4.32 -11.05
CA PRO A 195 20.68 4.84 -11.96
C PRO A 195 19.37 5.25 -11.27
N VAL A 196 19.04 4.66 -10.11
CA VAL A 196 17.72 4.83 -9.48
C VAL A 196 17.80 5.70 -8.22
N ILE A 197 16.98 6.75 -8.18
CA ILE A 197 16.60 7.46 -6.96
C ILE A 197 15.14 7.13 -6.68
N SER A 198 14.92 6.24 -5.71
CA SER A 198 13.59 5.80 -5.26
C SER A 198 13.09 6.70 -4.14
N GLY A 199 12.41 7.79 -4.50
CA GLY A 199 12.16 8.94 -3.63
C GLY A 199 11.22 8.69 -2.46
N GLY A 200 10.37 7.66 -2.51
CA GLY A 200 9.40 7.37 -1.44
C GLY A 200 8.10 6.76 -1.93
N ASN A 201 7.04 7.03 -1.21
CA ASN A 201 5.70 6.47 -1.40
C ASN A 201 4.67 7.54 -1.80
N SER A 202 3.37 7.27 -1.60
CA SER A 202 2.26 8.21 -1.89
C SER A 202 2.37 9.57 -1.18
N SER A 203 3.25 9.71 -0.18
CA SER A 203 3.47 11.00 0.50
C SER A 203 4.20 12.04 -0.34
N LEU A 204 4.81 11.64 -1.45
CA LEU A 204 5.44 12.56 -2.41
C LEU A 204 4.46 13.15 -3.43
N TRP A 205 3.21 12.72 -3.42
CA TRP A 205 2.24 13.05 -4.47
C TRP A 205 2.13 14.56 -4.72
N LYS A 206 2.05 15.38 -3.67
CA LYS A 206 1.91 16.84 -3.82
C LYS A 206 3.09 17.48 -4.55
N TYR A 207 4.31 17.00 -4.35
CA TYR A 207 5.49 17.47 -5.09
C TYR A 207 5.47 17.02 -6.56
N ILE A 208 4.98 15.80 -6.82
CA ILE A 208 4.83 15.28 -8.19
C ILE A 208 3.75 16.07 -8.93
N GLU A 209 2.59 16.28 -8.31
CA GLU A 209 1.47 17.02 -8.86
C GLU A 209 1.80 18.48 -9.15
N ALA A 210 2.56 19.12 -8.25
CA ALA A 210 3.05 20.48 -8.40
C ALA A 210 4.24 20.64 -9.36
N GLY A 211 4.83 19.52 -9.85
CA GLY A 211 6.02 19.55 -10.69
C GLY A 211 7.28 20.06 -10.01
N THR A 212 7.31 20.04 -8.66
CA THR A 212 8.43 20.57 -7.85
C THR A 212 9.40 19.49 -7.36
N ILE A 213 9.12 18.23 -7.65
CA ILE A 213 10.02 17.12 -7.32
C ILE A 213 11.31 17.21 -8.13
N PRO A 214 12.51 17.00 -7.54
CA PRO A 214 13.77 16.99 -8.29
C PRO A 214 13.77 15.98 -9.43
N LYS A 215 14.30 16.35 -10.60
CA LYS A 215 14.32 15.53 -11.82
C LYS A 215 15.09 14.22 -11.69
N GLU A 216 16.00 14.15 -10.74
CA GLU A 216 16.80 12.97 -10.42
C GLU A 216 15.97 11.86 -9.76
N VAL A 217 14.83 12.20 -9.15
CA VAL A 217 13.88 11.20 -8.65
C VAL A 217 13.18 10.57 -9.85
N ASN A 218 13.49 9.31 -10.08
CA ASN A 218 12.97 8.58 -11.23
C ASN A 218 12.17 7.32 -10.87
N GLN A 219 11.96 7.06 -9.57
CA GLN A 219 11.12 5.98 -9.08
C GLN A 219 10.35 6.38 -7.82
N VAL A 220 9.07 5.98 -7.74
CA VAL A 220 8.24 6.04 -6.53
C VAL A 220 7.49 4.73 -6.34
N ARG A 221 7.14 4.40 -5.08
CA ARG A 221 6.50 3.17 -4.70
C ARG A 221 5.10 3.48 -4.18
N ILE A 222 4.08 3.26 -5.00
CA ILE A 222 2.71 3.70 -4.73
C ILE A 222 1.76 2.50 -4.64
N GLY A 223 0.97 2.46 -3.57
CA GLY A 223 -0.11 1.51 -3.35
C GLY A 223 -1.36 2.23 -2.87
N GLU A 224 -1.27 2.89 -1.73
CA GLU A 224 -2.42 3.53 -1.07
C GLU A 224 -3.14 4.54 -1.97
N ALA A 225 -2.40 5.42 -2.65
CA ALA A 225 -3.00 6.38 -3.57
C ALA A 225 -3.79 5.71 -4.71
N ILE A 226 -3.30 4.57 -5.22
CA ILE A 226 -4.01 3.81 -6.26
C ILE A 226 -5.30 3.20 -5.72
N PHE A 227 -5.26 2.59 -4.53
CA PHE A 227 -6.38 1.79 -4.03
C PHE A 227 -7.41 2.61 -3.26
N ILE A 228 -6.98 3.65 -2.55
CA ILE A 228 -7.83 4.49 -1.69
C ILE A 228 -8.07 5.88 -2.29
N GLY A 229 -7.27 6.30 -3.29
CA GLY A 229 -7.45 7.59 -3.96
C GLY A 229 -6.91 8.80 -3.21
N ASN A 230 -6.16 8.58 -2.11
CA ASN A 230 -5.64 9.64 -1.24
C ASN A 230 -4.11 9.69 -1.26
N GLU A 231 -3.55 10.89 -1.16
CA GLU A 231 -2.15 11.08 -0.85
C GLU A 231 -1.90 10.90 0.67
N THR A 232 -0.68 10.53 1.08
CA THR A 232 -0.44 10.15 2.48
C THR A 232 0.28 11.21 3.32
N SER A 233 0.60 12.39 2.77
CA SER A 233 1.18 13.50 3.55
C SER A 233 0.13 14.19 4.41
N HIS A 234 -1.06 14.43 3.86
CA HIS A 234 -2.17 15.11 4.51
C HIS A 234 -3.42 14.23 4.56
N TYR A 235 -3.41 13.06 3.91
CA TYR A 235 -4.58 12.20 3.68
C TYR A 235 -5.70 12.92 2.90
N GLU A 236 -5.31 13.78 1.97
CA GLU A 236 -6.23 14.46 1.08
C GLU A 236 -6.49 13.63 -0.17
N LYS A 237 -7.72 13.79 -0.68
CA LYS A 237 -8.12 13.14 -1.93
C LYS A 237 -7.27 13.68 -3.10
N ILE A 238 -6.81 12.77 -3.93
CA ILE A 238 -6.15 13.11 -5.19
C ILE A 238 -7.22 13.53 -6.19
N ALA A 239 -7.04 14.70 -6.82
CA ALA A 239 -7.98 15.23 -7.81
C ALA A 239 -8.19 14.24 -8.96
N GLY A 240 -9.45 13.88 -9.25
CA GLY A 240 -9.81 12.91 -10.27
C GLY A 240 -9.71 11.43 -9.82
N ALA A 241 -9.20 11.12 -8.62
CA ALA A 241 -9.15 9.76 -8.12
C ALA A 241 -10.46 9.34 -7.44
N HIS A 242 -10.74 8.03 -7.47
CA HIS A 242 -11.84 7.39 -6.77
C HIS A 242 -11.39 6.95 -5.38
N GLU A 243 -12.14 7.33 -4.34
CA GLU A 243 -11.89 6.91 -2.95
C GLU A 243 -12.68 5.64 -2.56
N ASP A 244 -13.54 5.17 -3.44
CA ASP A 244 -14.47 4.07 -3.21
C ASP A 244 -14.23 2.89 -4.15
N SER A 245 -12.96 2.66 -4.50
CA SER A 245 -12.57 1.48 -5.29
C SER A 245 -12.81 0.17 -4.54
N PHE A 246 -12.86 0.25 -3.22
CA PHE A 246 -13.17 -0.87 -2.33
C PHE A 246 -14.27 -0.48 -1.36
N LYS A 247 -15.26 -1.38 -1.17
CA LYS A 247 -16.34 -1.21 -0.19
C LYS A 247 -16.55 -2.50 0.56
N LEU A 248 -16.59 -2.42 1.88
CA LEU A 248 -16.95 -3.55 2.74
C LEU A 248 -18.46 -3.56 2.94
N GLU A 249 -19.06 -4.75 2.84
CA GLU A 249 -20.47 -4.99 3.08
C GLU A 249 -20.66 -6.11 4.09
N ALA A 250 -21.54 -5.91 5.07
CA ALA A 250 -21.90 -6.90 6.07
C ALA A 250 -23.40 -6.93 6.30
N GLU A 251 -23.93 -8.09 6.69
CA GLU A 251 -25.34 -8.31 6.90
C GLU A 251 -25.73 -8.13 8.36
N VAL A 252 -26.89 -7.50 8.59
CA VAL A 252 -27.52 -7.38 9.91
C VAL A 252 -28.10 -8.72 10.30
N ILE A 253 -27.70 -9.24 11.46
CA ILE A 253 -28.15 -10.53 11.99
C ILE A 253 -29.13 -10.39 13.17
N GLU A 254 -29.14 -9.24 13.82
CA GLU A 254 -30.02 -8.97 14.94
C GLU A 254 -30.33 -7.48 15.04
N VAL A 255 -31.55 -7.14 15.46
CA VAL A 255 -31.98 -5.78 15.76
C VAL A 255 -32.64 -5.69 17.10
N LYS A 256 -32.51 -4.54 17.76
CA LYS A 256 -33.23 -4.21 19.00
C LYS A 256 -34.06 -2.96 18.78
N GLU A 257 -35.36 -3.09 19.09
CA GLU A 257 -36.34 -2.03 18.97
C GLU A 257 -36.68 -1.41 20.33
N LYS A 258 -36.91 -0.10 20.33
CA LYS A 258 -37.47 0.62 21.47
C LYS A 258 -38.37 1.73 20.92
N ASN A 259 -39.64 1.77 21.43
CA ASN A 259 -40.64 2.76 21.01
C ASN A 259 -40.85 2.82 19.49
N GLY A 260 -40.95 1.66 18.83
CA GLY A 260 -41.15 1.57 17.38
C GLY A 260 -39.94 1.93 16.52
N LYS A 261 -38.74 2.04 17.09
CA LYS A 261 -37.50 2.36 16.36
C LYS A 261 -36.39 1.37 16.66
N ILE A 262 -35.67 0.99 15.61
CA ILE A 262 -34.46 0.19 15.75
C ILE A 262 -33.33 1.07 16.28
N TYR A 263 -33.04 0.96 17.58
CA TYR A 263 -31.99 1.73 18.23
C TYR A 263 -30.63 1.04 18.19
N LYS A 264 -30.59 -0.26 17.92
CA LYS A 264 -29.37 -1.08 17.89
C LYS A 264 -29.51 -2.17 16.82
N ALA A 265 -28.44 -2.37 16.04
CA ALA A 265 -28.31 -3.49 15.12
C ALA A 265 -26.96 -4.19 15.34
N ILE A 266 -26.94 -5.50 15.12
CA ILE A 266 -25.71 -6.33 15.21
C ILE A 266 -25.43 -6.88 13.82
N ILE A 267 -24.20 -6.76 13.37
CA ILE A 267 -23.73 -7.30 12.10
C ILE A 267 -22.69 -8.40 12.32
N ALA A 268 -22.66 -9.38 11.42
CA ALA A 268 -21.70 -10.48 11.41
C ALA A 268 -20.37 -10.01 10.82
N LEU A 269 -19.65 -9.17 11.55
CA LEU A 269 -18.35 -8.60 11.22
C LEU A 269 -17.65 -8.25 12.52
N GLY A 270 -16.46 -8.78 12.76
CA GLY A 270 -15.74 -8.56 14.02
C GLY A 270 -14.26 -8.23 13.86
N LEU A 271 -13.56 -8.19 14.99
CA LEU A 271 -12.11 -7.91 15.03
C LEU A 271 -11.27 -8.93 14.23
N GLN A 272 -11.75 -10.18 14.11
CA GLN A 272 -11.08 -11.19 13.29
C GLN A 272 -11.10 -10.87 11.79
N ASP A 273 -11.97 -9.96 11.38
CA ASP A 273 -12.10 -9.49 9.99
C ASP A 273 -11.41 -8.14 9.79
N VAL A 274 -11.85 -7.15 10.55
CA VAL A 274 -11.34 -5.79 10.49
C VAL A 274 -11.67 -5.00 11.76
N SER A 275 -10.74 -4.22 12.27
CA SER A 275 -11.01 -3.32 13.39
C SER A 275 -11.95 -2.18 12.97
N TYR A 276 -12.94 -1.87 13.80
CA TYR A 276 -13.87 -0.75 13.58
C TYR A 276 -13.17 0.61 13.43
N LYS A 277 -11.94 0.75 13.92
CA LYS A 277 -11.13 1.97 13.79
C LYS A 277 -10.74 2.27 12.34
N HIS A 278 -10.81 1.27 11.47
CA HIS A 278 -10.37 1.32 10.08
C HIS A 278 -11.51 1.22 9.07
N ILE A 279 -12.75 1.26 9.57
CA ILE A 279 -13.97 1.27 8.77
C ILE A 279 -14.88 2.43 9.19
N LYS A 280 -15.59 3.01 8.21
CA LYS A 280 -16.57 4.06 8.47
C LYS A 280 -17.89 3.68 7.83
N ILE A 281 -18.95 3.58 8.65
CA ILE A 281 -20.29 3.28 8.17
C ILE A 281 -20.76 4.37 7.19
N GLU A 282 -21.34 3.95 6.05
CA GLU A 282 -21.91 4.87 5.07
C GLU A 282 -23.31 5.33 5.46
N ASN A 283 -24.07 4.52 6.20
CA ASN A 283 -25.40 4.91 6.70
C ASN A 283 -25.26 6.09 7.70
N PRO A 284 -25.82 7.27 7.41
CA PRO A 284 -25.64 8.46 8.23
C PRO A 284 -26.36 8.40 9.59
N PHE A 285 -27.36 7.54 9.73
CA PHE A 285 -28.20 7.46 10.93
C PHE A 285 -27.59 6.64 12.05
N TYR A 286 -26.70 5.70 11.71
CA TYR A 286 -26.05 4.81 12.66
C TYR A 286 -24.58 5.14 12.88
N GLU A 287 -24.08 4.72 14.01
CA GLU A 287 -22.66 4.74 14.37
C GLU A 287 -22.23 3.40 14.95
N ILE A 288 -20.95 3.08 14.89
CA ILE A 288 -20.40 1.89 15.52
C ILE A 288 -20.22 2.20 17.02
N ILE A 289 -20.91 1.46 17.89
CA ILE A 289 -20.85 1.65 19.35
C ILE A 289 -20.01 0.59 20.06
N GLY A 290 -19.66 -0.51 19.39
CA GLY A 290 -18.82 -1.55 19.94
C GLY A 290 -18.51 -2.65 18.95
N GLN A 291 -17.48 -3.44 19.25
CA GLN A 291 -17.06 -4.58 18.43
C GLN A 291 -16.48 -5.68 19.32
N SER A 292 -16.86 -6.93 19.07
CA SER A 292 -16.25 -8.13 19.61
C SER A 292 -15.34 -8.81 18.58
N SER A 293 -14.91 -10.04 18.88
CA SER A 293 -14.14 -10.87 17.93
C SER A 293 -14.86 -11.07 16.60
N ASP A 294 -16.19 -11.25 16.63
CA ASP A 294 -17.02 -11.74 15.53
C ASP A 294 -18.25 -10.88 15.22
N HIS A 295 -18.57 -9.87 16.08
CA HIS A 295 -19.71 -8.98 15.93
C HIS A 295 -19.33 -7.51 15.99
N THR A 296 -20.03 -6.68 15.22
CA THR A 296 -20.02 -5.22 15.39
C THR A 296 -21.41 -4.74 15.72
N VAL A 297 -21.50 -3.88 16.71
CA VAL A 297 -22.74 -3.30 17.21
C VAL A 297 -22.88 -1.89 16.65
N LEU A 298 -23.99 -1.64 15.97
CA LEU A 298 -24.40 -0.34 15.46
C LEU A 298 -25.45 0.26 16.39
N GLY A 299 -25.32 1.52 16.73
CA GLY A 299 -26.30 2.29 17.48
C GLY A 299 -26.92 3.39 16.63
N LEU A 300 -28.23 3.64 16.76
CA LEU A 300 -28.87 4.83 16.21
C LEU A 300 -28.27 6.06 16.89
N LYS A 301 -27.90 7.09 16.14
CA LYS A 301 -27.36 8.33 16.72
C LYS A 301 -28.42 9.08 17.50
N LYS A 302 -28.06 9.65 18.64
CA LYS A 302 -28.96 10.32 19.61
C LYS A 302 -29.86 11.38 18.96
N GLN A 303 -29.34 12.13 18.00
CA GLN A 303 -30.09 13.18 17.28
C GLN A 303 -31.31 12.66 16.53
N TYR A 304 -31.39 11.37 16.24
CA TYR A 304 -32.49 10.75 15.52
C TYR A 304 -33.46 9.99 16.42
N TYR A 305 -33.27 9.99 17.75
CA TYR A 305 -34.18 9.27 18.67
C TYR A 305 -35.60 9.84 18.65
N ASN A 306 -35.76 11.15 18.51
CA ASN A 306 -37.04 11.86 18.60
C ASN A 306 -37.58 12.40 17.26
N SER A 307 -36.87 12.19 16.15
CA SER A 307 -37.30 12.70 14.86
C SER A 307 -38.30 11.74 14.19
N ASN A 308 -39.44 12.27 13.75
CA ASN A 308 -40.29 11.57 12.80
C ASN A 308 -39.59 11.60 11.44
N ILE A 309 -38.99 10.49 11.02
CA ILE A 309 -37.96 10.42 9.98
C ILE A 309 -38.56 10.13 8.59
N THR A 310 -39.85 10.19 8.45
CA THR A 310 -40.53 10.12 7.15
C THR A 310 -40.21 11.29 6.21
N ASP A 311 -39.58 12.36 6.69
CA ASP A 311 -39.43 13.62 5.94
C ASP A 311 -38.04 13.96 5.37
N ILE A 312 -36.97 13.13 5.60
CA ILE A 312 -35.61 13.61 5.31
C ILE A 312 -34.95 13.08 4.03
N SER A 313 -35.48 12.07 3.37
CA SER A 313 -35.01 11.72 2.01
C SER A 313 -35.72 10.52 1.43
N GLY A 314 -36.28 10.67 0.27
CA GLY A 314 -37.06 9.64 -0.44
C GLY A 314 -36.29 8.41 -0.95
N ASN A 315 -35.06 8.09 -0.45
CA ASN A 315 -34.27 6.95 -0.94
C ASN A 315 -33.28 6.31 0.04
N LEU A 316 -33.21 6.70 1.32
CA LEU A 316 -32.37 6.03 2.30
C LEU A 316 -33.27 5.26 3.28
N GLU A 317 -33.25 3.93 3.20
CA GLU A 317 -33.86 3.08 4.24
C GLU A 317 -33.18 3.41 5.57
N MET A 318 -33.84 4.20 6.39
CA MET A 318 -33.34 4.55 7.71
C MET A 318 -33.38 3.37 8.65
N GLU A 319 -34.32 2.48 8.45
CA GLU A 319 -34.56 1.37 9.35
C GLU A 319 -33.77 0.12 8.93
N LEU A 320 -32.81 -0.26 9.74
CA LEU A 320 -32.12 -1.53 9.59
C LEU A 320 -33.01 -2.66 10.10
N LYS A 321 -33.09 -3.75 9.33
CA LYS A 321 -33.78 -5.00 9.72
C LYS A 321 -32.83 -6.19 9.52
N VAL A 322 -33.14 -7.32 10.10
CA VAL A 322 -32.41 -8.57 9.84
C VAL A 322 -32.36 -8.82 8.33
N GLY A 323 -31.16 -9.09 7.79
CA GLY A 323 -30.92 -9.21 6.36
C GLY A 323 -30.54 -7.90 5.64
N SER A 324 -30.64 -6.72 6.30
CA SER A 324 -30.16 -5.47 5.72
C SER A 324 -28.64 -5.49 5.51
N ILE A 325 -28.17 -4.94 4.38
CA ILE A 325 -26.75 -4.86 4.07
C ILE A 325 -26.20 -3.49 4.44
N VAL A 326 -25.29 -3.48 5.38
CA VAL A 326 -24.57 -2.27 5.81
C VAL A 326 -23.26 -2.13 5.04
N LYS A 327 -23.00 -0.92 4.53
CA LYS A 327 -21.84 -0.59 3.72
C LYS A 327 -20.86 0.27 4.51
N PHE A 328 -19.56 0.02 4.30
CA PHE A 328 -18.48 0.74 4.96
C PHE A 328 -17.43 1.20 3.96
N LYS A 329 -16.96 2.43 4.16
CA LYS A 329 -15.70 2.91 3.60
C LYS A 329 -14.53 2.34 4.39
N LEU A 330 -13.41 2.13 3.72
CA LEU A 330 -12.18 1.58 4.29
C LEU A 330 -11.07 2.64 4.22
N ASP A 331 -10.25 2.72 5.26
CA ASP A 331 -8.91 3.27 5.13
C ASP A 331 -7.92 2.20 4.64
N TYR A 332 -6.64 2.54 4.54
CA TYR A 332 -5.61 1.62 4.07
C TYR A 332 -5.47 0.36 4.94
N PHE A 333 -5.57 0.49 6.27
CA PHE A 333 -5.46 -0.64 7.19
C PHE A 333 -6.74 -1.49 7.16
N GLY A 334 -7.90 -0.86 6.97
CA GLY A 334 -9.15 -1.55 6.71
C GLY A 334 -9.09 -2.41 5.44
N LEU A 335 -8.59 -1.84 4.34
CA LEU A 335 -8.35 -2.59 3.12
C LEU A 335 -7.40 -3.77 3.34
N LEU A 336 -6.25 -3.53 4.00
CA LEU A 336 -5.28 -4.58 4.30
C LEU A 336 -5.92 -5.72 5.10
N SER A 337 -6.66 -5.41 6.16
CA SER A 337 -7.35 -6.40 6.99
C SER A 337 -8.38 -7.21 6.18
N CYS A 338 -9.26 -6.53 5.45
CA CYS A 338 -10.28 -7.20 4.63
C CYS A 338 -9.68 -8.12 3.56
N MET A 339 -8.57 -7.71 2.94
CA MET A 339 -7.91 -8.54 1.92
C MET A 339 -7.16 -9.74 2.53
N THR A 340 -6.69 -9.63 3.78
CA THR A 340 -5.97 -10.71 4.49
C THR A 340 -6.92 -11.67 5.22
N SER A 341 -8.13 -11.24 5.57
CA SER A 341 -9.10 -12.11 6.23
C SER A 341 -9.55 -13.25 5.29
N PRO A 342 -9.48 -14.52 5.73
CA PRO A 342 -10.04 -15.65 4.99
C PRO A 342 -11.56 -15.67 5.00
N PHE A 343 -12.20 -14.92 5.90
CA PHE A 343 -13.65 -14.93 6.10
C PHE A 343 -14.38 -13.88 5.25
N ILE A 344 -13.66 -12.89 4.72
CA ILE A 344 -14.24 -11.87 3.85
C ILE A 344 -14.18 -12.32 2.40
N THR A 345 -15.36 -12.47 1.78
CA THR A 345 -15.50 -12.84 0.36
C THR A 345 -15.07 -11.67 -0.54
N LYS A 346 -14.17 -11.92 -1.51
CA LYS A 346 -13.73 -10.92 -2.49
C LYS A 346 -14.67 -10.94 -3.70
N LYS A 347 -15.30 -9.81 -4.02
CA LYS A 347 -16.21 -9.64 -5.15
C LYS A 347 -15.68 -8.58 -6.10
N TYR A 348 -15.34 -8.98 -7.30
CA TYR A 348 -14.91 -8.07 -8.36
C TYR A 348 -16.13 -7.53 -9.11
N VAL A 349 -16.14 -6.20 -9.36
CA VAL A 349 -17.13 -5.52 -10.17
C VAL A 349 -16.44 -4.66 -11.22
N GLU A 350 -17.01 -4.56 -12.41
CA GLU A 350 -16.44 -3.88 -13.55
C GLU A 350 -17.14 -2.55 -13.89
N ASN A 351 -18.21 -2.23 -13.15
CA ASN A 351 -19.05 -1.03 -13.40
C ASN A 351 -18.58 0.20 -12.62
#